data_60bab91cbf9bb42b34777fcd65780ce6
#
_entry.id   60bab91cbf9bb42b34777fcd65780ce6
#
_cell.length_a   1.000
_cell.length_b   1.000
_cell.length_c   1.000
_cell.angle_alpha   90.00
_cell.angle_beta   90.00
_cell.angle_gamma   90.00
#
_symmetry.space_group_name_H-M   'P 1'
#
loop_
_entity.id
_entity.type
_entity.pdbx_description
1 polymer ?
#
loop_
_entity_poly.entity_id
_entity_poly.type
_entity_poly.pdbx_seq_one_letter_code
_entity_poly.pdbx_strand_id
1 'polypeptide(L)'
;MTPWRKLVVLCIAANVAEASLVAGLGHGATAGLAPQASAVAPFGVFADMRWVSVYHNSWASFGAEVVAMLVVRGAMTAYAVHLAWPAGVVHPARRSLALRGFLGTAFAAILLVPSVTLLFGMASVPISWLFFAAVPVALLIALIAHPVVVGGDWWRRPWAWRTIGWVVFTFVVMNAAAGATAASPAAVWPLIAGATGVFNAWAWVGIVHGVVDRRPARLIVPVAPVSLVVLAAVVVGGTALGFAGARGQDQLRAPARGGRPAQQGPPLLVMSGYGSHWDGRERHPIPGVFTEVVFSYRGLDTQGNPLPYTSADTVKSLPVLDRMFLHQVAVLATKTSHRIAVVAESEGALVAKTALLADPRSAVSRLVLASPLAAPGQVSYPPPGHSGWGVAGAAGMRLLGHIFQSMTSVDLSPDNAFLASLDAAAPSLVAAMACPLPATHQLALLPLADATVTPLNARFSYPAVVVPAFHGGLIGSPSTERIVARVIEGHTVRHDAVVAAAEDVIEAASSAWRVPNLVPSDYPGEPPPSSTCRAVARRLRALGLAGVSGAPAPDGP
;
A
#
# COMPACT_ATOMS: atom_id res chain seq x y z
N MET A 1 10.64 6.45 -42.70
CA MET A 1 10.10 5.51 -41.70
C MET A 1 8.58 5.46 -41.81
N THR A 2 8.00 4.25 -41.82
CA THR A 2 6.53 4.06 -41.78
C THR A 2 5.94 4.57 -40.47
N PRO A 3 4.66 4.95 -40.42
CA PRO A 3 3.97 5.36 -39.17
C PRO A 3 4.16 4.35 -38.02
N TRP A 4 4.03 3.07 -38.31
CA TRP A 4 4.28 1.97 -37.36
C TRP A 4 5.69 2.05 -36.75
N ARG A 5 6.73 2.16 -37.59
CA ARG A 5 8.11 2.22 -37.08
C ARG A 5 8.34 3.46 -36.20
N LYS A 6 7.72 4.60 -36.53
CA LYS A 6 7.78 5.83 -35.72
C LYS A 6 7.11 5.61 -34.35
N LEU A 7 5.96 4.93 -34.32
CA LEU A 7 5.25 4.63 -33.07
C LEU A 7 6.06 3.68 -32.17
N VAL A 8 6.65 2.63 -32.76
CA VAL A 8 7.52 1.71 -32.00
C VAL A 8 8.72 2.45 -31.41
N VAL A 9 9.40 3.28 -32.20
CA VAL A 9 10.55 4.06 -31.72
C VAL A 9 10.13 5.02 -30.60
N LEU A 10 9.00 5.71 -30.74
CA LEU A 10 8.47 6.59 -29.70
C LEU A 10 8.26 5.83 -28.37
N CYS A 11 7.55 4.70 -28.44
CA CYS A 11 7.24 3.92 -27.25
C CYS A 11 8.47 3.30 -26.59
N ILE A 12 9.41 2.75 -27.39
CA ILE A 12 10.68 2.24 -26.87
C ILE A 12 11.47 3.38 -26.19
N ALA A 13 11.62 4.51 -26.88
CA ALA A 13 12.41 5.63 -26.36
C ALA A 13 11.86 6.15 -25.04
N ALA A 14 10.53 6.31 -24.90
CA ALA A 14 9.90 6.77 -23.67
C ALA A 14 10.15 5.78 -22.51
N ASN A 15 9.90 4.50 -22.72
CA ASN A 15 10.06 3.47 -21.68
C ASN A 15 11.53 3.30 -21.27
N VAL A 16 12.45 3.26 -22.24
CA VAL A 16 13.90 3.11 -21.97
C VAL A 16 14.45 4.34 -21.25
N ALA A 17 14.01 5.54 -21.64
CA ALA A 17 14.43 6.78 -20.98
C ALA A 17 13.99 6.77 -19.50
N GLU A 18 12.74 6.41 -19.22
CA GLU A 18 12.26 6.32 -17.83
C GLU A 18 12.98 5.23 -17.04
N ALA A 19 13.16 4.04 -17.61
CA ALA A 19 13.90 2.95 -16.96
C ALA A 19 15.35 3.36 -16.62
N SER A 20 16.01 4.06 -17.55
CA SER A 20 17.39 4.54 -17.36
C SER A 20 17.45 5.64 -16.29
N LEU A 21 16.47 6.54 -16.28
CA LEU A 21 16.36 7.59 -15.25
C LEU A 21 16.14 6.99 -13.86
N VAL A 22 15.20 6.07 -13.73
CA VAL A 22 14.90 5.36 -12.47
C VAL A 22 16.13 4.59 -11.96
N ALA A 23 16.84 3.90 -12.86
CA ALA A 23 18.08 3.21 -12.52
C ALA A 23 19.17 4.18 -12.06
N GLY A 24 19.37 5.27 -12.80
CA GLY A 24 20.39 6.27 -12.50
C GLY A 24 20.15 7.05 -11.21
N LEU A 25 18.89 7.21 -10.81
CA LEU A 25 18.50 7.88 -9.57
C LEU A 25 18.40 6.92 -8.37
N GLY A 26 18.60 5.61 -8.56
CA GLY A 26 18.52 4.63 -7.47
C GLY A 26 17.09 4.38 -6.96
N HIS A 27 16.05 4.63 -7.78
CA HIS A 27 14.65 4.42 -7.42
C HIS A 27 14.16 2.99 -7.72
N GLY A 28 14.91 1.98 -7.29
CA GLY A 28 14.64 0.57 -7.57
C GLY A 28 13.24 0.10 -7.19
N ALA A 29 12.70 0.59 -6.08
CA ALA A 29 11.35 0.25 -5.62
C ALA A 29 10.24 0.63 -6.62
N THR A 30 10.49 1.55 -7.54
CA THR A 30 9.54 2.05 -8.55
C THR A 30 9.90 1.68 -9.99
N ALA A 31 10.89 0.82 -10.17
CA ALA A 31 11.30 0.34 -11.50
C ALA A 31 10.14 -0.22 -12.33
N GLY A 32 9.13 -0.82 -11.66
CA GLY A 32 7.91 -1.32 -12.28
C GLY A 32 7.02 -0.26 -12.95
N LEU A 33 7.30 1.04 -12.77
CA LEU A 33 6.58 2.12 -13.47
C LEU A 33 7.11 2.34 -14.89
N ALA A 34 8.39 2.12 -15.13
CA ALA A 34 9.02 2.39 -16.43
C ALA A 34 8.35 1.71 -17.64
N PRO A 35 7.87 0.46 -17.57
CA PRO A 35 7.08 -0.14 -18.64
C PRO A 35 5.81 0.61 -19.03
N GLN A 36 5.29 1.46 -18.15
CA GLN A 36 4.03 2.21 -18.34
C GLN A 36 4.23 3.57 -19.01
N ALA A 37 5.47 4.06 -19.15
CA ALA A 37 5.77 5.40 -19.65
C ALA A 37 5.14 5.70 -21.01
N SER A 38 5.07 4.73 -21.93
CA SER A 38 4.41 4.88 -23.22
C SER A 38 3.05 4.21 -23.32
N ALA A 39 2.53 3.67 -22.21
CA ALA A 39 1.29 2.94 -22.21
C ALA A 39 0.08 3.82 -22.57
N VAL A 40 -0.95 3.19 -23.12
CA VAL A 40 -2.22 3.83 -23.42
C VAL A 40 -2.87 4.39 -22.15
N ALA A 41 -3.66 5.46 -22.29
CA ALA A 41 -4.43 5.94 -21.15
C ALA A 41 -5.38 4.83 -20.62
N PRO A 42 -5.60 4.70 -19.29
CA PRO A 42 -5.13 5.59 -18.24
C PRO A 42 -3.75 5.20 -17.67
N PHE A 43 -3.15 4.07 -18.06
CA PHE A 43 -1.96 3.51 -17.42
C PHE A 43 -0.79 4.50 -17.40
N GLY A 44 -0.47 5.11 -18.55
CA GLY A 44 0.58 6.12 -18.61
C GLY A 44 0.26 7.36 -17.78
N VAL A 45 -0.98 7.85 -17.82
CA VAL A 45 -1.44 8.98 -16.99
C VAL A 45 -1.34 8.64 -15.50
N PHE A 46 -1.72 7.41 -15.13
CA PHE A 46 -1.65 6.94 -13.74
C PHE A 46 -0.21 6.82 -13.24
N ALA A 47 0.71 6.37 -14.10
CA ALA A 47 2.13 6.34 -13.78
C ALA A 47 2.66 7.76 -13.51
N ASP A 48 2.40 8.71 -14.43
CA ASP A 48 2.85 10.09 -14.28
C ASP A 48 2.27 10.76 -13.02
N MET A 49 0.98 10.58 -12.75
CA MET A 49 0.34 11.16 -11.58
C MET A 49 0.96 10.68 -10.26
N ARG A 50 1.44 9.44 -10.21
CA ARG A 50 2.14 8.92 -9.02
C ARG A 50 3.47 9.64 -8.79
N TRP A 51 4.23 9.91 -9.86
CA TRP A 51 5.43 10.73 -9.77
C TRP A 51 5.10 12.15 -9.30
N VAL A 52 4.15 12.80 -9.94
CA VAL A 52 3.71 14.16 -9.59
C VAL A 52 3.14 14.23 -8.17
N SER A 53 2.47 13.19 -7.67
CA SER A 53 1.92 13.18 -6.30
C SER A 53 2.98 13.19 -5.20
N VAL A 54 4.20 12.76 -5.49
CA VAL A 54 5.30 12.64 -4.53
C VAL A 54 6.35 13.74 -4.73
N TYR A 55 6.80 13.96 -5.97
CA TYR A 55 7.96 14.80 -6.28
C TYR A 55 7.59 16.25 -6.62
N HIS A 56 6.89 16.92 -5.72
CA HIS A 56 6.66 18.35 -5.73
C HIS A 56 6.78 18.88 -4.28
N ASN A 57 7.29 20.08 -4.09
CA ASN A 57 7.58 20.64 -2.77
C ASN A 57 6.71 21.85 -2.40
N SER A 58 5.84 22.28 -3.29
CA SER A 58 4.93 23.42 -3.10
C SER A 58 3.73 23.31 -4.04
N TRP A 59 2.65 24.05 -3.76
CA TRP A 59 1.49 24.13 -4.65
C TRP A 59 1.84 24.69 -6.05
N ALA A 60 2.82 25.61 -6.11
CA ALA A 60 3.27 26.16 -7.39
C ALA A 60 3.99 25.12 -8.22
N SER A 61 4.92 24.34 -7.64
CA SER A 61 5.60 23.24 -8.35
C SER A 61 4.62 22.16 -8.76
N PHE A 62 3.67 21.77 -7.86
CA PHE A 62 2.61 20.82 -8.21
C PHE A 62 1.80 21.27 -9.41
N GLY A 63 1.33 22.55 -9.42
CA GLY A 63 0.59 23.11 -10.55
C GLY A 63 1.39 23.09 -11.85
N ALA A 64 2.67 23.47 -11.79
CA ALA A 64 3.57 23.44 -12.94
C ALA A 64 3.80 22.02 -13.47
N GLU A 65 4.02 21.05 -12.59
CA GLU A 65 4.21 19.64 -12.94
C GLU A 65 2.95 19.01 -13.53
N VAL A 66 1.77 19.30 -12.96
CA VAL A 66 0.49 18.85 -13.52
C VAL A 66 0.31 19.41 -14.93
N VAL A 67 0.56 20.71 -15.14
CA VAL A 67 0.45 21.32 -16.48
C VAL A 67 1.46 20.69 -17.44
N ALA A 68 2.71 20.52 -17.03
CA ALA A 68 3.75 19.87 -17.84
C ALA A 68 3.35 18.43 -18.21
N MET A 69 2.88 17.65 -17.23
CA MET A 69 2.36 16.31 -17.44
C MET A 69 1.22 16.29 -18.46
N LEU A 70 0.21 17.15 -18.29
CA LEU A 70 -0.94 17.21 -19.20
C LEU A 70 -0.52 17.57 -20.63
N VAL A 71 0.42 18.51 -20.80
CA VAL A 71 0.92 18.92 -22.10
C VAL A 71 1.74 17.81 -22.75
N VAL A 72 2.72 17.26 -22.04
CA VAL A 72 3.62 16.22 -22.58
C VAL A 72 2.84 14.94 -22.87
N ARG A 73 2.06 14.46 -21.92
CA ARG A 73 1.23 13.26 -22.08
C ARG A 73 0.16 13.44 -23.13
N GLY A 74 -0.51 14.60 -23.15
CA GLY A 74 -1.51 14.94 -24.17
C GLY A 74 -0.93 14.96 -25.57
N ALA A 75 0.24 15.57 -25.76
CA ALA A 75 0.96 15.59 -27.02
C ALA A 75 1.40 14.18 -27.45
N MET A 76 1.97 13.41 -26.53
CA MET A 76 2.37 12.02 -26.79
C MET A 76 1.17 11.16 -27.19
N THR A 77 0.04 11.27 -26.46
CA THR A 77 -1.20 10.57 -26.77
C THR A 77 -1.75 10.94 -28.14
N ALA A 78 -1.81 12.24 -28.46
CA ALA A 78 -2.25 12.72 -29.76
C ALA A 78 -1.37 12.21 -30.90
N TYR A 79 -0.05 12.21 -30.69
CA TYR A 79 0.90 11.73 -31.68
C TYR A 79 0.83 10.21 -31.85
N ALA A 80 0.70 9.45 -30.77
CA ALA A 80 0.51 8.00 -30.83
C ALA A 80 -0.78 7.62 -31.57
N VAL A 81 -1.91 8.29 -31.28
CA VAL A 81 -3.17 8.13 -32.02
C VAL A 81 -3.00 8.46 -33.49
N HIS A 82 -2.29 9.55 -33.82
CA HIS A 82 -2.00 9.93 -35.21
C HIS A 82 -1.23 8.83 -35.95
N LEU A 83 -0.20 8.26 -35.33
CA LEU A 83 0.62 7.21 -35.94
C LEU A 83 -0.10 5.85 -36.03
N ALA A 84 -1.01 5.58 -35.08
CA ALA A 84 -1.81 4.35 -35.01
C ALA A 84 -3.09 4.40 -35.86
N TRP A 85 -3.39 5.52 -36.54
CA TRP A 85 -4.64 5.70 -37.27
C TRP A 85 -4.76 4.71 -38.43
N PRO A 86 -5.94 4.04 -38.63
CA PRO A 86 -6.11 3.07 -39.70
C PRO A 86 -5.98 3.71 -41.10
N ALA A 87 -5.30 3.01 -41.99
CA ALA A 87 -5.24 3.40 -43.39
C ALA A 87 -6.65 3.37 -44.03
N GLY A 88 -6.93 4.32 -44.92
CA GLY A 88 -8.24 4.40 -45.63
C GLY A 88 -9.37 5.03 -44.83
N VAL A 89 -9.14 5.40 -43.56
CA VAL A 89 -10.11 6.16 -42.75
C VAL A 89 -9.73 7.64 -42.74
N VAL A 90 -10.74 8.53 -42.88
CA VAL A 90 -10.49 9.98 -42.82
C VAL A 90 -9.80 10.37 -41.55
N HIS A 91 -8.62 10.99 -41.71
CA HIS A 91 -7.77 11.37 -40.60
C HIS A 91 -8.29 12.65 -39.93
N PRO A 92 -8.46 12.71 -38.60
CA PRO A 92 -8.82 13.95 -37.92
C PRO A 92 -7.73 15.02 -38.11
N ALA A 93 -8.16 16.29 -38.11
CA ALA A 93 -7.21 17.41 -38.17
C ALA A 93 -6.24 17.37 -36.98
N ARG A 94 -4.96 17.65 -37.18
CA ARG A 94 -3.90 17.62 -36.15
C ARG A 94 -4.26 18.45 -34.91
N ARG A 95 -4.86 19.64 -35.10
CA ARG A 95 -5.32 20.50 -34.00
C ARG A 95 -6.41 19.82 -33.16
N SER A 96 -7.36 19.13 -33.83
CA SER A 96 -8.41 18.37 -33.15
C SER A 96 -7.85 17.20 -32.35
N LEU A 97 -6.86 16.46 -32.86
CA LEU A 97 -6.18 15.39 -32.13
C LEU A 97 -5.40 15.93 -30.93
N ALA A 98 -4.67 17.03 -31.09
CA ALA A 98 -3.94 17.65 -29.99
C ALA A 98 -4.88 18.08 -28.85
N LEU A 99 -5.99 18.75 -29.19
CA LEU A 99 -6.98 19.15 -28.20
C LEU A 99 -7.63 17.93 -27.50
N ARG A 100 -8.00 16.89 -28.27
CA ARG A 100 -8.58 15.65 -27.71
C ARG A 100 -7.55 14.90 -26.85
N GLY A 101 -6.29 14.86 -27.25
CA GLY A 101 -5.21 14.26 -26.46
C GLY A 101 -5.06 14.97 -25.12
N PHE A 102 -5.05 16.31 -25.13
CA PHE A 102 -4.99 17.11 -23.92
C PHE A 102 -6.24 16.90 -23.02
N LEU A 103 -7.44 17.08 -23.57
CA LEU A 103 -8.70 16.93 -22.81
C LEU A 103 -8.89 15.50 -22.30
N GLY A 104 -8.56 14.48 -23.10
CA GLY A 104 -8.64 13.08 -22.69
C GLY A 104 -7.66 12.74 -21.57
N THR A 105 -6.45 13.29 -21.61
CA THR A 105 -5.45 13.16 -20.54
C THR A 105 -5.93 13.86 -19.27
N ALA A 106 -6.43 15.10 -19.37
CA ALA A 106 -6.96 15.85 -18.24
C ALA A 106 -8.16 15.14 -17.59
N PHE A 107 -9.06 14.62 -18.40
CA PHE A 107 -10.22 13.85 -17.94
C PHE A 107 -9.78 12.56 -17.21
N ALA A 108 -8.85 11.80 -17.78
CA ALA A 108 -8.31 10.61 -17.14
C ALA A 108 -7.61 10.96 -15.82
N ALA A 109 -6.83 12.05 -15.80
CA ALA A 109 -6.16 12.52 -14.59
C ALA A 109 -7.16 12.86 -13.47
N ILE A 110 -8.23 13.60 -13.78
CA ILE A 110 -9.28 13.96 -12.79
C ILE A 110 -9.92 12.69 -12.20
N LEU A 111 -10.27 11.71 -13.05
CA LEU A 111 -10.86 10.46 -12.60
C LEU A 111 -9.91 9.61 -11.75
N LEU A 112 -8.60 9.75 -11.96
CA LEU A 112 -7.57 9.00 -11.24
C LEU A 112 -7.17 9.64 -9.89
N VAL A 113 -7.50 10.93 -9.65
CA VAL A 113 -7.13 11.62 -8.41
C VAL A 113 -7.46 10.81 -7.15
N PRO A 114 -8.68 10.26 -6.96
CA PRO A 114 -8.99 9.48 -5.76
C PRO A 114 -8.08 8.26 -5.60
N SER A 115 -7.85 7.52 -6.71
CA SER A 115 -7.00 6.32 -6.69
C SER A 115 -5.54 6.63 -6.38
N VAL A 116 -5.01 7.72 -6.95
CA VAL A 116 -3.64 8.18 -6.67
C VAL A 116 -3.50 8.63 -5.23
N THR A 117 -4.49 9.37 -4.70
CA THR A 117 -4.49 9.83 -3.30
C THR A 117 -4.56 8.65 -2.33
N LEU A 118 -5.38 7.64 -2.61
CA LEU A 118 -5.44 6.42 -1.82
C LEU A 118 -4.11 5.67 -1.83
N LEU A 119 -3.49 5.49 -3.00
CA LEU A 119 -2.18 4.85 -3.11
C LEU A 119 -1.09 5.65 -2.39
N PHE A 120 -1.14 6.99 -2.46
CA PHE A 120 -0.24 7.86 -1.71
C PHE A 120 -0.37 7.62 -0.19
N GLY A 121 -1.60 7.53 0.33
CA GLY A 121 -1.85 7.19 1.72
C GLY A 121 -1.38 5.80 2.11
N MET A 122 -1.59 4.81 1.23
CA MET A 122 -1.15 3.42 1.44
C MET A 122 0.38 3.27 1.49
N ALA A 123 1.14 4.23 0.98
CA ALA A 123 2.59 4.21 1.10
C ALA A 123 3.06 4.40 2.56
N SER A 124 2.23 4.92 3.44
CA SER A 124 2.52 5.05 4.88
C SER A 124 1.80 4.02 5.74
N VAL A 125 0.54 3.73 5.43
CA VAL A 125 -0.28 2.74 6.17
C VAL A 125 -0.96 1.82 5.16
N PRO A 126 -0.49 0.59 5.00
CA PRO A 126 -1.03 -0.33 4.02
C PRO A 126 -2.41 -0.85 4.41
N ILE A 127 -3.27 -0.90 3.41
CA ILE A 127 -4.56 -1.56 3.52
C ILE A 127 -4.73 -2.43 2.27
N SER A 128 -4.41 -3.71 2.37
CA SER A 128 -4.35 -4.64 1.22
C SER A 128 -5.63 -4.73 0.41
N TRP A 129 -6.81 -4.62 1.03
CA TRP A 129 -8.09 -4.65 0.31
C TRP A 129 -8.31 -3.42 -0.59
N LEU A 130 -7.68 -2.26 -0.30
CA LEU A 130 -7.75 -1.09 -1.18
C LEU A 130 -7.05 -1.33 -2.52
N PHE A 131 -6.01 -2.15 -2.55
CA PHE A 131 -5.36 -2.55 -3.80
C PHE A 131 -6.35 -3.23 -4.74
N PHE A 132 -7.10 -4.22 -4.26
CA PHE A 132 -8.11 -4.90 -5.07
C PHE A 132 -9.26 -3.98 -5.49
N ALA A 133 -9.59 -2.97 -4.69
CA ALA A 133 -10.58 -1.96 -5.07
C ALA A 133 -10.06 -0.98 -6.14
N ALA A 134 -8.77 -0.64 -6.12
CA ALA A 134 -8.15 0.28 -7.09
C ALA A 134 -8.03 -0.31 -8.50
N VAL A 135 -7.81 -1.63 -8.62
CA VAL A 135 -7.63 -2.32 -9.90
C VAL A 135 -8.87 -2.23 -10.81
N PRO A 136 -10.08 -2.58 -10.36
CA PRO A 136 -11.29 -2.41 -11.16
C PRO A 136 -11.54 -0.96 -11.57
N VAL A 137 -11.24 0.00 -10.68
CA VAL A 137 -11.37 1.44 -10.95
C VAL A 137 -10.47 1.85 -12.11
N ALA A 138 -9.20 1.45 -12.09
CA ALA A 138 -8.26 1.75 -13.17
C ALA A 138 -8.72 1.16 -14.53
N LEU A 139 -9.24 -0.07 -14.53
CA LEU A 139 -9.78 -0.70 -15.73
C LEU A 139 -11.00 0.04 -16.27
N LEU A 140 -11.94 0.45 -15.40
CA LEU A 140 -13.14 1.20 -15.82
C LEU A 140 -12.77 2.57 -16.39
N ILE A 141 -11.83 3.27 -15.78
CA ILE A 141 -11.30 4.55 -16.30
C ILE A 141 -10.67 4.34 -17.67
N ALA A 142 -9.96 3.23 -17.88
CA ALA A 142 -9.41 2.88 -19.20
C ALA A 142 -10.49 2.80 -20.26
N LEU A 143 -11.59 2.14 -19.95
CA LEU A 143 -12.71 1.97 -20.88
C LEU A 143 -13.41 3.29 -21.22
N ILE A 144 -13.41 4.26 -20.29
CA ILE A 144 -14.01 5.58 -20.49
C ILE A 144 -13.04 6.50 -21.27
N ALA A 145 -11.77 6.50 -20.95
CA ALA A 145 -10.80 7.45 -21.50
C ALA A 145 -10.51 7.26 -22.99
N HIS A 146 -10.47 6.02 -23.48
CA HIS A 146 -10.13 5.74 -24.88
C HIS A 146 -11.12 6.34 -25.90
N PRO A 147 -12.45 6.23 -25.74
CA PRO A 147 -13.40 6.89 -26.63
C PRO A 147 -13.28 8.41 -26.63
N VAL A 148 -12.92 9.05 -25.51
CA VAL A 148 -12.74 10.50 -25.42
C VAL A 148 -11.62 10.98 -26.35
N VAL A 149 -10.48 10.28 -26.32
CA VAL A 149 -9.31 10.67 -27.12
C VAL A 149 -9.50 10.43 -28.60
N VAL A 150 -10.08 9.30 -28.98
CA VAL A 150 -10.14 8.83 -30.37
C VAL A 150 -11.41 9.29 -31.09
N GLY A 151 -12.53 9.39 -30.42
CA GLY A 151 -13.83 9.37 -31.11
C GLY A 151 -14.72 10.61 -31.04
N GLY A 152 -14.61 11.45 -30.07
CA GLY A 152 -15.51 12.61 -29.90
C GLY A 152 -16.95 12.31 -29.45
N ASP A 153 -17.48 11.12 -29.72
CA ASP A 153 -18.85 10.72 -29.34
C ASP A 153 -18.85 9.75 -28.15
N TRP A 154 -17.90 9.91 -27.28
CA TRP A 154 -17.57 8.97 -26.20
C TRP A 154 -18.78 8.62 -25.30
N TRP A 155 -19.69 9.55 -25.07
CA TRP A 155 -20.84 9.36 -24.19
C TRP A 155 -21.91 8.41 -24.75
N ARG A 156 -22.02 8.31 -26.08
CA ARG A 156 -23.06 7.52 -26.79
C ARG A 156 -22.53 6.24 -27.42
N ARG A 157 -21.21 5.98 -27.36
CA ARG A 157 -20.62 4.83 -28.04
C ARG A 157 -20.86 3.53 -27.30
N PRO A 158 -21.24 2.46 -28.00
CA PRO A 158 -21.30 1.12 -27.44
C PRO A 158 -19.90 0.56 -27.20
N TRP A 159 -19.81 -0.40 -26.31
CA TRP A 159 -18.57 -1.14 -26.05
C TRP A 159 -18.18 -1.98 -27.25
N ALA A 160 -16.95 -1.81 -27.72
CA ALA A 160 -16.34 -2.73 -28.66
C ALA A 160 -15.56 -3.79 -27.86
N TRP A 161 -15.96 -5.04 -27.91
CA TRP A 161 -15.28 -6.15 -27.23
C TRP A 161 -13.78 -6.19 -27.54
N ARG A 162 -13.41 -5.81 -28.76
CA ARG A 162 -12.03 -5.70 -29.17
C ARG A 162 -11.26 -4.66 -28.34
N THR A 163 -11.85 -3.50 -28.06
CA THR A 163 -11.24 -2.46 -27.21
C THR A 163 -11.12 -2.95 -25.78
N ILE A 164 -12.15 -3.61 -25.25
CA ILE A 164 -12.12 -4.21 -23.91
C ILE A 164 -10.99 -5.24 -23.82
N GLY A 165 -10.91 -6.14 -24.79
CA GLY A 165 -9.84 -7.15 -24.84
C GLY A 165 -8.45 -6.53 -24.85
N TRP A 166 -8.23 -5.45 -25.61
CA TRP A 166 -6.96 -4.73 -25.61
C TRP A 166 -6.65 -4.06 -24.27
N VAL A 167 -7.64 -3.45 -23.62
CA VAL A 167 -7.47 -2.83 -22.30
C VAL A 167 -7.06 -3.86 -21.25
N VAL A 168 -7.79 -4.98 -21.19
CA VAL A 168 -7.49 -6.08 -20.25
C VAL A 168 -6.11 -6.68 -20.55
N PHE A 169 -5.80 -6.90 -21.83
CA PHE A 169 -4.49 -7.44 -22.23
C PHE A 169 -3.36 -6.48 -21.88
N THR A 170 -3.55 -5.17 -22.12
CA THR A 170 -2.58 -4.15 -21.69
C THR A 170 -2.38 -4.17 -20.18
N PHE A 171 -3.47 -4.27 -19.41
CA PHE A 171 -3.38 -4.39 -17.95
C PHE A 171 -2.53 -5.59 -17.54
N VAL A 172 -2.81 -6.78 -18.07
CA VAL A 172 -2.05 -7.99 -17.75
C VAL A 172 -0.56 -7.85 -18.10
N VAL A 173 -0.27 -7.36 -19.31
CA VAL A 173 1.12 -7.19 -19.76
C VAL A 173 1.86 -6.13 -18.95
N MET A 174 1.21 -5.02 -18.58
CA MET A 174 1.84 -3.98 -17.74
C MET A 174 2.17 -4.53 -16.35
N ASN A 175 1.29 -5.32 -15.74
CA ASN A 175 1.58 -5.96 -14.45
C ASN A 175 2.72 -6.98 -14.55
N ALA A 176 2.71 -7.83 -15.59
CA ALA A 176 3.78 -8.82 -15.80
C ALA A 176 5.14 -8.14 -16.05
N ALA A 177 5.16 -7.09 -16.89
CA ALA A 177 6.37 -6.34 -17.18
C ALA A 177 6.90 -5.59 -15.96
N ALA A 178 6.02 -4.99 -15.15
CA ALA A 178 6.40 -4.34 -13.90
C ALA A 178 7.02 -5.33 -12.92
N GLY A 179 6.39 -6.49 -12.73
CA GLY A 179 6.93 -7.57 -11.89
C GLY A 179 8.29 -8.07 -12.39
N ALA A 180 8.41 -8.32 -13.69
CA ALA A 180 9.68 -8.73 -14.30
C ALA A 180 10.78 -7.66 -14.11
N THR A 181 10.44 -6.38 -14.23
CA THR A 181 11.39 -5.27 -14.01
C THR A 181 11.82 -5.23 -12.54
N ALA A 182 10.87 -5.27 -11.61
CA ALA A 182 11.14 -5.23 -10.17
C ALA A 182 11.95 -6.46 -9.67
N ALA A 183 11.77 -7.62 -10.29
CA ALA A 183 12.52 -8.84 -9.97
C ALA A 183 13.90 -8.92 -10.63
N SER A 184 14.26 -7.98 -11.52
CA SER A 184 15.48 -8.02 -12.31
C SER A 184 16.52 -7.02 -11.82
N PRO A 185 17.82 -7.26 -12.06
CA PRO A 185 18.86 -6.28 -11.82
C PRO A 185 18.66 -5.01 -12.67
N ALA A 186 19.08 -3.85 -12.17
CA ALA A 186 18.88 -2.54 -12.81
C ALA A 186 19.40 -2.49 -14.27
N ALA A 187 20.48 -3.21 -14.58
CA ALA A 187 21.01 -3.30 -15.93
C ALA A 187 20.04 -3.93 -16.96
N VAL A 188 19.05 -4.68 -16.52
CA VAL A 188 18.05 -5.36 -17.37
C VAL A 188 16.80 -4.50 -17.59
N TRP A 189 16.54 -3.51 -16.72
CA TRP A 189 15.33 -2.68 -16.80
C TRP A 189 15.12 -2.00 -18.16
N PRO A 190 16.14 -1.38 -18.80
CA PRO A 190 15.95 -0.80 -20.13
C PRO A 190 15.55 -1.82 -21.21
N LEU A 191 15.99 -3.07 -21.09
CA LEU A 191 15.62 -4.12 -22.05
C LEU A 191 14.15 -4.52 -21.90
N ILE A 192 13.69 -4.74 -20.67
CA ILE A 192 12.28 -5.07 -20.39
C ILE A 192 11.39 -3.89 -20.79
N ALA A 193 11.78 -2.67 -20.44
CA ALA A 193 11.08 -1.44 -20.79
C ALA A 193 11.02 -1.26 -22.32
N GLY A 194 12.09 -1.54 -23.03
CA GLY A 194 12.13 -1.49 -24.49
C GLY A 194 11.20 -2.51 -25.14
N ALA A 195 11.24 -3.77 -24.68
CA ALA A 195 10.32 -4.82 -25.13
C ALA A 195 8.86 -4.44 -24.90
N THR A 196 8.57 -3.88 -23.72
CA THR A 196 7.23 -3.39 -23.37
C THR A 196 6.84 -2.19 -24.23
N GLY A 197 7.78 -1.35 -24.64
CA GLY A 197 7.55 -0.26 -25.59
C GLY A 197 7.05 -0.76 -26.95
N VAL A 198 7.59 -1.88 -27.45
CA VAL A 198 7.05 -2.54 -28.67
C VAL A 198 5.61 -2.99 -28.45
N PHE A 199 5.33 -3.62 -27.31
CA PHE A 199 3.97 -4.02 -26.95
C PHE A 199 3.03 -2.83 -26.86
N ASN A 200 3.44 -1.73 -26.21
CA ASN A 200 2.64 -0.51 -26.10
C ASN A 200 2.28 0.08 -27.47
N ALA A 201 3.22 0.07 -28.42
CA ALA A 201 2.94 0.48 -29.79
C ALA A 201 1.85 -0.41 -30.43
N TRP A 202 1.89 -1.71 -30.20
CA TRP A 202 0.87 -2.64 -30.68
C TRP A 202 -0.48 -2.41 -29.99
N ALA A 203 -0.49 -2.18 -28.68
CA ALA A 203 -1.68 -1.84 -27.92
C ALA A 203 -2.34 -0.55 -28.43
N TRP A 204 -1.55 0.50 -28.76
CA TRP A 204 -2.05 1.73 -29.37
C TRP A 204 -2.78 1.45 -30.69
N VAL A 205 -2.18 0.68 -31.60
CA VAL A 205 -2.82 0.29 -32.86
C VAL A 205 -4.12 -0.50 -32.59
N GLY A 206 -4.06 -1.49 -31.73
CA GLY A 206 -5.23 -2.34 -31.38
C GLY A 206 -6.40 -1.55 -30.83
N ILE A 207 -6.14 -0.62 -29.93
CA ILE A 207 -7.14 0.23 -29.29
C ILE A 207 -7.70 1.27 -30.27
N VAL A 208 -6.84 1.98 -31.01
CA VAL A 208 -7.27 3.00 -31.98
C VAL A 208 -8.13 2.35 -33.08
N HIS A 209 -7.72 1.20 -33.62
CA HIS A 209 -8.51 0.45 -34.59
C HIS A 209 -9.82 -0.04 -33.99
N GLY A 210 -9.80 -0.54 -32.74
CA GLY A 210 -11.02 -0.98 -32.05
C GLY A 210 -12.05 0.13 -31.82
N VAL A 211 -11.57 1.36 -31.57
CA VAL A 211 -12.47 2.54 -31.39
C VAL A 211 -12.93 3.11 -32.72
N VAL A 212 -12.11 3.09 -33.75
CA VAL A 212 -12.42 3.64 -35.08
C VAL A 212 -13.31 2.70 -35.92
N ASP A 213 -13.14 1.38 -35.76
CA ASP A 213 -13.90 0.36 -36.48
C ASP A 213 -15.40 0.38 -36.07
N ARG A 214 -16.23 0.95 -36.96
CA ARG A 214 -17.65 1.17 -36.70
C ARG A 214 -18.51 -0.05 -37.05
N ARG A 215 -18.20 -1.22 -36.53
CA ARG A 215 -19.15 -2.33 -36.68
C ARG A 215 -20.39 -2.07 -35.82
N PRO A 216 -21.60 -2.21 -36.37
CA PRO A 216 -22.82 -2.01 -35.59
C PRO A 216 -22.89 -3.04 -34.47
N ALA A 217 -22.79 -2.58 -33.22
CA ALA A 217 -22.97 -3.44 -32.06
C ALA A 217 -24.46 -3.79 -31.94
N ARG A 218 -24.78 -5.07 -31.76
CA ARG A 218 -26.16 -5.56 -31.56
C ARG A 218 -26.80 -5.11 -30.25
N LEU A 219 -25.99 -4.66 -29.28
CA LEU A 219 -26.44 -4.10 -28.00
C LEU A 219 -25.93 -2.66 -27.86
N ILE A 220 -26.89 -1.72 -27.80
CA ILE A 220 -26.58 -0.29 -27.60
C ILE A 220 -26.65 0.01 -26.09
N VAL A 221 -25.62 -0.41 -25.35
CA VAL A 221 -25.46 0.01 -23.96
C VAL A 221 -24.42 1.15 -23.93
N PRO A 222 -24.79 2.37 -23.49
CA PRO A 222 -23.85 3.49 -23.43
C PRO A 222 -22.75 3.22 -22.40
N VAL A 223 -21.50 3.17 -22.87
CA VAL A 223 -20.33 2.75 -22.08
C VAL A 223 -20.05 3.68 -20.90
N ALA A 224 -20.01 4.98 -21.19
CA ALA A 224 -19.56 5.96 -20.20
C ALA A 224 -20.49 6.05 -18.98
N PRO A 225 -21.82 6.20 -19.13
CA PRO A 225 -22.70 6.23 -17.96
C PRO A 225 -22.71 4.90 -17.21
N VAL A 226 -22.68 3.76 -17.89
CA VAL A 226 -22.62 2.45 -17.23
C VAL A 226 -21.29 2.30 -16.47
N SER A 227 -20.16 2.66 -17.07
CA SER A 227 -18.87 2.61 -16.40
C SER A 227 -18.79 3.57 -15.21
N LEU A 228 -19.39 4.76 -15.29
CA LEU A 228 -19.48 5.68 -14.15
C LEU A 228 -20.35 5.12 -13.01
N VAL A 229 -21.49 4.50 -13.34
CA VAL A 229 -22.35 3.83 -12.36
C VAL A 229 -21.63 2.65 -11.72
N VAL A 230 -20.97 1.81 -12.52
CA VAL A 230 -20.18 0.69 -12.00
C VAL A 230 -19.00 1.19 -11.15
N LEU A 231 -18.32 2.26 -11.59
CA LEU A 231 -17.25 2.90 -10.82
C LEU A 231 -17.77 3.40 -9.47
N ALA A 232 -18.87 4.13 -9.47
CA ALA A 232 -19.53 4.58 -8.25
C ALA A 232 -19.94 3.40 -7.35
N ALA A 233 -20.52 2.34 -7.92
CA ALA A 233 -20.90 1.14 -7.20
C ALA A 233 -19.70 0.39 -6.62
N VAL A 234 -18.58 0.32 -7.34
CA VAL A 234 -17.33 -0.29 -6.85
C VAL A 234 -16.72 0.55 -5.71
N VAL A 235 -16.69 1.87 -5.86
CA VAL A 235 -16.18 2.77 -4.80
C VAL A 235 -17.08 2.69 -3.56
N VAL A 236 -18.39 2.81 -3.72
CA VAL A 236 -19.34 2.73 -2.61
C VAL A 236 -19.41 1.32 -2.03
N GLY A 237 -19.45 0.29 -2.87
CA GLY A 237 -19.48 -1.10 -2.44
C GLY A 237 -18.17 -1.53 -1.78
N GLY A 238 -17.02 -1.12 -2.31
CA GLY A 238 -15.71 -1.40 -1.73
C GLY A 238 -15.53 -0.72 -0.37
N THR A 239 -15.97 0.54 -0.23
CA THR A 239 -16.01 1.22 1.05
C THR A 239 -16.97 0.54 2.03
N ALA A 240 -18.19 0.21 1.59
CA ALA A 240 -19.18 -0.48 2.43
C ALA A 240 -18.70 -1.88 2.88
N LEU A 241 -18.05 -2.65 2.01
CA LEU A 241 -17.46 -3.95 2.35
C LEU A 241 -16.27 -3.81 3.30
N GLY A 242 -15.41 -2.80 3.10
CA GLY A 242 -14.35 -2.46 4.05
C GLY A 242 -14.89 -2.13 5.43
N PHE A 243 -15.98 -1.36 5.50
CA PHE A 243 -16.68 -1.04 6.75
C PHE A 243 -17.40 -2.25 7.36
N ALA A 244 -18.02 -3.11 6.53
CA ALA A 244 -18.64 -4.34 7.01
C ALA A 244 -17.59 -5.32 7.56
N GLY A 245 -16.43 -5.41 6.91
CA GLY A 245 -15.29 -6.20 7.41
C GLY A 245 -14.77 -5.69 8.74
N ALA A 246 -14.59 -4.38 8.89
CA ALA A 246 -14.20 -3.75 10.15
C ALA A 246 -15.26 -3.96 11.26
N ARG A 247 -16.56 -3.87 10.93
CA ARG A 247 -17.67 -4.19 11.86
C ARG A 247 -17.85 -5.68 12.13
N GLY A 248 -17.54 -6.54 11.16
CA GLY A 248 -17.60 -8.00 11.32
C GLY A 248 -16.57 -8.52 12.31
N GLN A 249 -15.45 -7.84 12.49
CA GLN A 249 -14.49 -8.12 13.56
C GLN A 249 -15.11 -7.88 14.95
N ASP A 250 -16.05 -6.95 15.09
CA ASP A 250 -16.80 -6.75 16.33
C ASP A 250 -17.85 -7.84 16.58
N GLN A 251 -18.42 -8.43 15.54
CA GLN A 251 -19.47 -9.47 15.69
C GLN A 251 -18.92 -10.89 15.93
N LEU A 252 -17.66 -11.17 15.60
CA LEU A 252 -16.99 -12.43 15.99
C LEU A 252 -16.71 -12.52 17.49
N ARG A 253 -17.08 -11.51 18.26
CA ARG A 253 -17.04 -11.43 19.71
C ARG A 253 -18.30 -11.99 20.39
N ALA A 254 -18.84 -13.10 19.90
CA ALA A 254 -19.86 -13.80 20.66
C ALA A 254 -19.25 -14.25 22.00
N PRO A 255 -19.91 -13.96 23.14
CA PRO A 255 -19.40 -14.39 24.43
C PRO A 255 -19.23 -15.90 24.45
N ALA A 256 -18.07 -16.38 24.89
CA ALA A 256 -17.78 -17.78 25.05
C ALA A 256 -18.86 -18.38 26.00
N ARG A 257 -19.73 -19.23 25.46
CA ARG A 257 -20.67 -19.99 26.27
C ARG A 257 -19.89 -21.03 27.06
N GLY A 258 -19.74 -20.81 28.34
CA GLY A 258 -19.16 -21.76 29.30
C GLY A 258 -17.82 -21.28 29.82
N GLY A 259 -17.80 -20.79 31.05
CA GLY A 259 -16.60 -20.41 31.77
C GLY A 259 -15.59 -21.55 31.82
N ARG A 260 -14.54 -21.46 31.04
CA ARG A 260 -13.33 -22.22 31.32
C ARG A 260 -12.63 -21.56 32.49
N PRO A 261 -12.06 -22.33 33.43
CA PRO A 261 -11.25 -21.77 34.50
C PRO A 261 -10.11 -20.94 33.89
N ALA A 262 -9.74 -19.84 34.56
CA ALA A 262 -8.64 -18.99 34.18
C ALA A 262 -7.43 -19.87 33.81
N GLN A 263 -6.99 -19.79 32.56
CA GLN A 263 -5.93 -20.65 32.04
C GLN A 263 -4.64 -20.28 32.77
N GLN A 264 -4.08 -21.20 33.53
CA GLN A 264 -2.77 -21.07 34.20
C GLN A 264 -1.65 -21.36 33.16
N GLY A 265 -1.48 -20.46 32.21
CA GLY A 265 -0.46 -20.59 31.19
C GLY A 265 0.49 -19.38 31.15
N PRO A 266 1.56 -19.44 30.34
CA PRO A 266 2.45 -18.30 30.17
C PRO A 266 1.67 -17.09 29.65
N PRO A 267 2.03 -15.87 30.11
CA PRO A 267 1.33 -14.65 29.72
C PRO A 267 1.53 -14.34 28.24
N LEU A 268 0.40 -14.06 27.57
CA LEU A 268 0.34 -13.65 26.16
C LEU A 268 -0.25 -12.24 26.07
N LEU A 269 0.55 -11.26 25.69
CA LEU A 269 0.11 -9.90 25.40
C LEU A 269 -0.40 -9.82 23.96
N VAL A 270 -1.67 -9.46 23.79
CA VAL A 270 -2.32 -9.31 22.47
C VAL A 270 -2.47 -7.84 22.16
N MET A 271 -1.91 -7.40 21.05
CA MET A 271 -1.89 -6.00 20.62
C MET A 271 -2.54 -5.86 19.25
N SER A 272 -3.64 -5.14 19.18
CA SER A 272 -4.36 -4.82 17.95
C SER A 272 -3.71 -3.65 17.20
N GLY A 273 -4.16 -3.39 15.96
CA GLY A 273 -3.65 -2.32 15.13
C GLY A 273 -4.37 -0.98 15.27
N TYR A 274 -4.02 -0.07 14.38
CA TYR A 274 -4.55 1.29 14.26
C TYR A 274 -6.07 1.33 14.12
N GLY A 275 -6.72 2.25 14.80
CA GLY A 275 -8.17 2.42 14.78
C GLY A 275 -8.93 1.32 15.53
N SER A 276 -8.25 0.40 16.20
CA SER A 276 -8.89 -0.62 17.04
C SER A 276 -9.50 -0.01 18.31
N HIS A 277 -10.40 -0.76 18.93
CA HIS A 277 -10.97 -0.42 20.23
C HIS A 277 -11.17 -1.68 21.08
N TRP A 278 -11.27 -1.51 22.37
CA TRP A 278 -11.56 -2.58 23.31
C TRP A 278 -12.39 -2.07 24.47
N ASP A 279 -13.50 -2.73 24.73
CA ASP A 279 -14.51 -2.34 25.74
C ASP A 279 -14.23 -2.86 27.16
N GLY A 280 -13.10 -3.51 27.38
CA GLY A 280 -12.73 -4.11 28.65
C GLY A 280 -13.24 -5.54 28.85
N ARG A 281 -13.97 -6.11 27.89
CA ARG A 281 -14.45 -7.50 27.98
C ARG A 281 -13.39 -8.48 27.53
N GLU A 282 -13.49 -9.70 28.06
CA GLU A 282 -12.65 -10.80 27.60
C GLU A 282 -12.85 -11.05 26.11
N ARG A 283 -11.76 -11.21 25.39
CA ARG A 283 -11.76 -11.61 23.98
C ARG A 283 -11.93 -13.12 23.87
N HIS A 284 -12.34 -13.59 22.68
CA HIS A 284 -12.23 -15.01 22.35
C HIS A 284 -10.75 -15.40 22.41
N PRO A 285 -10.36 -16.36 23.28
CA PRO A 285 -8.94 -16.66 23.49
C PRO A 285 -8.33 -17.34 22.28
N ILE A 286 -7.09 -17.01 21.99
CA ILE A 286 -6.25 -17.74 21.04
C ILE A 286 -6.14 -19.19 21.54
N PRO A 287 -6.36 -20.20 20.67
CA PRO A 287 -6.27 -21.61 21.08
C PRO A 287 -4.92 -21.93 21.73
N GLY A 288 -4.92 -22.52 22.92
CA GLY A 288 -3.72 -22.88 23.66
C GLY A 288 -3.88 -22.68 25.17
N VAL A 289 -2.80 -22.93 25.90
CA VAL A 289 -2.77 -22.78 27.37
C VAL A 289 -2.02 -21.47 27.68
N PHE A 290 -2.70 -20.32 27.49
CA PHE A 290 -2.13 -18.99 27.72
C PHE A 290 -3.03 -18.17 28.64
N THR A 291 -2.42 -17.26 29.41
CA THR A 291 -3.16 -16.20 30.09
C THR A 291 -3.09 -14.96 29.19
N GLU A 292 -4.17 -14.70 28.44
CA GLU A 292 -4.22 -13.54 27.54
C GLU A 292 -4.45 -12.25 28.30
N VAL A 293 -3.67 -11.24 27.91
CA VAL A 293 -3.80 -9.86 28.38
C VAL A 293 -3.83 -8.95 27.15
N VAL A 294 -4.81 -8.06 27.09
CA VAL A 294 -4.93 -7.09 26.01
C VAL A 294 -3.98 -5.92 26.29
N PHE A 295 -3.19 -5.54 25.29
CA PHE A 295 -2.46 -4.26 25.33
C PHE A 295 -3.45 -3.10 25.29
N SER A 296 -3.34 -2.17 26.21
CA SER A 296 -4.20 -1.00 26.22
C SER A 296 -3.49 0.23 25.68
N TYR A 297 -4.02 0.80 24.61
CA TYR A 297 -3.60 2.10 24.08
C TYR A 297 -3.93 3.27 25.00
N ARG A 298 -4.78 3.06 26.03
CA ARG A 298 -5.07 4.05 27.07
C ARG A 298 -4.14 3.91 28.28
N GLY A 299 -3.54 2.72 28.49
CA GLY A 299 -2.63 2.45 29.59
C GLY A 299 -3.21 1.47 30.62
N LEU A 300 -2.62 1.45 31.80
CA LEU A 300 -3.00 0.59 32.91
C LEU A 300 -3.66 1.40 34.03
N ASP A 301 -4.52 0.75 34.81
CA ASP A 301 -5.03 1.27 36.06
C ASP A 301 -3.97 1.20 37.18
N THR A 302 -4.31 1.69 38.37
CA THR A 302 -3.42 1.68 39.54
C THR A 302 -3.05 0.27 40.02
N GLN A 303 -3.80 -0.74 39.63
CA GLN A 303 -3.54 -2.15 39.92
C GLN A 303 -2.75 -2.82 38.78
N GLY A 304 -2.44 -2.07 37.70
CA GLY A 304 -1.73 -2.56 36.52
C GLY A 304 -2.61 -3.46 35.64
N ASN A 305 -3.93 -3.27 35.60
CA ASN A 305 -4.81 -3.91 34.63
C ASN A 305 -5.02 -2.99 33.44
N PRO A 306 -5.19 -3.54 32.21
CA PRO A 306 -5.40 -2.72 31.03
C PRO A 306 -6.73 -1.96 31.10
N LEU A 307 -6.71 -0.68 30.77
CA LEU A 307 -7.91 0.16 30.67
C LEU A 307 -8.59 -0.04 29.32
N PRO A 308 -9.94 -0.05 29.25
CA PRO A 308 -10.66 0.02 27.98
C PRO A 308 -10.21 1.22 27.16
N TYR A 309 -10.15 1.06 25.83
CA TYR A 309 -9.68 2.12 24.95
C TYR A 309 -10.52 2.23 23.68
N THR A 310 -10.49 3.39 23.06
CA THR A 310 -11.17 3.72 21.80
C THR A 310 -10.18 3.84 20.65
N SER A 311 -10.69 3.96 19.42
CA SER A 311 -9.86 4.21 18.23
C SER A 311 -9.02 5.49 18.34
N ALA A 312 -9.50 6.51 19.06
CA ALA A 312 -8.75 7.75 19.30
C ALA A 312 -7.49 7.54 20.17
N ASP A 313 -7.46 6.48 20.97
CA ASP A 313 -6.29 6.18 21.80
C ASP A 313 -5.13 5.58 20.99
N THR A 314 -5.38 5.07 19.78
CA THR A 314 -4.37 4.48 18.89
C THR A 314 -3.55 5.53 18.11
N VAL A 315 -4.00 6.77 18.02
CA VAL A 315 -3.35 7.82 17.22
C VAL A 315 -2.16 8.51 17.91
N LYS A 316 -1.71 7.97 19.04
CA LYS A 316 -0.54 8.51 19.76
C LYS A 316 0.75 8.30 18.95
N SER A 317 1.72 9.19 19.14
CA SER A 317 2.99 9.08 18.45
C SER A 317 3.74 7.77 18.78
N LEU A 318 4.48 7.25 17.82
CA LEU A 318 5.23 6.00 17.96
C LEU A 318 6.14 5.99 19.23
N PRO A 319 6.87 7.07 19.58
CA PRO A 319 7.63 7.09 20.82
C PRO A 319 6.80 6.95 22.11
N VAL A 320 5.57 7.46 22.11
CA VAL A 320 4.65 7.30 23.24
C VAL A 320 4.18 5.86 23.33
N LEU A 321 3.76 5.28 22.21
CA LEU A 321 3.29 3.89 22.15
C LEU A 321 4.38 2.88 22.52
N ASP A 322 5.63 3.10 22.07
CA ASP A 322 6.78 2.26 22.43
C ASP A 322 7.02 2.24 23.95
N ARG A 323 6.98 3.41 24.61
CA ARG A 323 7.10 3.49 26.07
C ARG A 323 5.95 2.80 26.79
N MET A 324 4.73 2.99 26.32
CA MET A 324 3.55 2.32 26.88
C MET A 324 3.65 0.80 26.74
N PHE A 325 4.14 0.30 25.60
CA PHE A 325 4.36 -1.12 25.37
C PHE A 325 5.40 -1.68 26.34
N LEU A 326 6.58 -1.07 26.46
CA LEU A 326 7.63 -1.52 27.38
C LEU A 326 7.16 -1.49 28.83
N HIS A 327 6.40 -0.48 29.23
CA HIS A 327 5.83 -0.38 30.57
C HIS A 327 4.84 -1.52 30.85
N GLN A 328 3.90 -1.78 29.95
CA GLN A 328 2.90 -2.84 30.12
C GLN A 328 3.55 -4.23 30.13
N VAL A 329 4.57 -4.47 29.28
CA VAL A 329 5.36 -5.70 29.32
C VAL A 329 6.07 -5.87 30.68
N ALA A 330 6.68 -4.82 31.21
CA ALA A 330 7.38 -4.86 32.49
C ALA A 330 6.43 -5.16 33.66
N VAL A 331 5.28 -4.47 33.71
CA VAL A 331 4.24 -4.73 34.73
C VAL A 331 3.72 -6.17 34.64
N LEU A 332 3.41 -6.66 33.44
CA LEU A 332 2.91 -8.02 33.24
C LEU A 332 3.97 -9.06 33.63
N ALA A 333 5.22 -8.85 33.25
CA ALA A 333 6.32 -9.75 33.61
C ALA A 333 6.53 -9.83 35.14
N THR A 334 6.44 -8.68 35.83
CA THR A 334 6.55 -8.60 37.29
C THR A 334 5.40 -9.32 37.97
N LYS A 335 4.16 -9.09 37.50
CA LYS A 335 2.94 -9.73 38.06
C LYS A 335 2.95 -11.25 37.92
N THR A 336 3.44 -11.75 36.79
CA THR A 336 3.38 -13.18 36.46
C THR A 336 4.66 -13.92 36.81
N SER A 337 5.77 -13.22 37.04
CA SER A 337 7.12 -13.78 37.20
C SER A 337 7.58 -14.62 36.00
N HIS A 338 7.03 -14.35 34.80
CA HIS A 338 7.33 -15.07 33.56
C HIS A 338 7.80 -14.14 32.47
N ARG A 339 8.51 -14.68 31.49
CA ARG A 339 8.76 -13.98 30.23
C ARG A 339 7.48 -13.97 29.39
N ILE A 340 7.26 -12.86 28.68
CA ILE A 340 6.02 -12.57 27.98
C ILE A 340 6.11 -13.05 26.53
N ALA A 341 5.06 -13.69 26.04
CA ALA A 341 4.82 -13.84 24.61
C ALA A 341 3.96 -12.66 24.13
N VAL A 342 4.22 -12.19 22.91
CA VAL A 342 3.51 -11.05 22.30
C VAL A 342 2.99 -11.48 20.94
N VAL A 343 1.73 -11.19 20.65
CA VAL A 343 1.17 -11.16 19.30
C VAL A 343 0.69 -9.74 19.03
N ALA A 344 1.19 -9.14 17.96
CA ALA A 344 0.93 -7.73 17.65
C ALA A 344 0.59 -7.58 16.17
N GLU A 345 -0.49 -6.86 15.87
CA GLU A 345 -1.00 -6.68 14.51
C GLU A 345 -0.80 -5.25 14.03
N SER A 346 -0.36 -5.09 12.76
CA SER A 346 -0.30 -3.82 12.05
C SER A 346 0.54 -2.76 12.79
N GLU A 347 -0.07 -1.65 13.23
CA GLU A 347 0.55 -0.64 14.10
C GLU A 347 1.18 -1.27 15.35
N GLY A 348 0.45 -2.18 16.01
CA GLY A 348 0.95 -2.89 17.16
C GLY A 348 2.23 -3.67 16.85
N ALA A 349 2.32 -4.27 15.66
CA ALA A 349 3.54 -4.96 15.22
C ALA A 349 4.72 -4.00 15.06
N LEU A 350 4.48 -2.80 14.52
CA LEU A 350 5.51 -1.76 14.41
C LEU A 350 5.99 -1.31 15.79
N VAL A 351 5.06 -0.95 16.69
CA VAL A 351 5.35 -0.54 18.07
C VAL A 351 6.13 -1.62 18.81
N ALA A 352 5.66 -2.86 18.84
CA ALA A 352 6.36 -3.93 19.53
C ALA A 352 7.77 -4.14 18.97
N LYS A 353 7.93 -4.08 17.65
CA LYS A 353 9.23 -4.27 16.99
C LYS A 353 10.22 -3.16 17.28
N THR A 354 9.81 -1.89 17.15
CA THR A 354 10.69 -0.73 17.40
C THR A 354 11.07 -0.61 18.86
N ALA A 355 10.12 -0.80 19.77
CA ALA A 355 10.35 -0.81 21.20
C ALA A 355 11.38 -1.87 21.63
N LEU A 356 11.22 -3.12 21.16
CA LEU A 356 12.13 -4.23 21.50
C LEU A 356 13.51 -4.10 20.84
N LEU A 357 13.60 -3.50 19.67
CA LEU A 357 14.89 -3.22 19.04
C LEU A 357 15.63 -2.10 19.79
N ALA A 358 14.92 -1.13 20.30
CA ALA A 358 15.47 -0.05 21.11
C ALA A 358 15.82 -0.51 22.54
N ASP A 359 15.04 -1.41 23.15
CA ASP A 359 15.33 -2.00 24.47
C ASP A 359 15.40 -3.54 24.43
N PRO A 360 16.57 -4.12 24.13
CA PRO A 360 16.75 -5.56 24.03
C PRO A 360 16.70 -6.30 25.39
N ARG A 361 16.60 -5.58 26.51
CA ARG A 361 16.50 -6.17 27.86
C ARG A 361 15.07 -6.49 28.27
N SER A 362 14.11 -6.18 27.41
CA SER A 362 12.69 -6.48 27.65
C SER A 362 12.44 -7.95 28.00
N ALA A 363 11.45 -8.18 28.81
CA ALA A 363 11.03 -9.53 29.24
C ALA A 363 10.32 -10.34 28.13
N VAL A 364 10.26 -9.87 26.90
CA VAL A 364 9.64 -10.57 25.78
C VAL A 364 10.53 -11.72 25.31
N SER A 365 9.96 -12.94 25.26
CA SER A 365 10.65 -14.13 24.77
C SER A 365 10.24 -14.53 23.35
N ARG A 366 9.02 -14.26 22.98
CA ARG A 366 8.43 -14.60 21.67
C ARG A 366 7.62 -13.44 21.14
N LEU A 367 7.74 -13.16 19.85
CA LEU A 367 7.03 -12.08 19.16
C LEU A 367 6.47 -12.60 17.85
N VAL A 368 5.16 -12.57 17.72
CA VAL A 368 4.48 -12.79 16.44
C VAL A 368 4.00 -11.45 15.91
N LEU A 369 4.51 -11.07 14.77
CA LEU A 369 4.17 -9.84 14.05
C LEU A 369 3.13 -10.19 12.99
N ALA A 370 1.87 -9.89 13.25
CA ALA A 370 0.77 -10.09 12.31
C ALA A 370 0.62 -8.83 11.44
N SER A 371 0.57 -8.97 10.13
CA SER A 371 0.50 -7.84 9.19
C SER A 371 1.50 -6.71 9.51
N PRO A 372 2.80 -6.99 9.69
CA PRO A 372 3.75 -5.95 10.06
C PRO A 372 3.86 -4.88 8.98
N LEU A 373 3.96 -3.61 9.36
CA LEU A 373 4.25 -2.51 8.44
C LEU A 373 5.71 -2.62 7.98
N ALA A 374 5.97 -3.33 6.88
CA ALA A 374 7.33 -3.64 6.45
C ALA A 374 8.11 -2.41 5.96
N ALA A 375 7.42 -1.45 5.35
CA ALA A 375 8.02 -0.24 4.80
C ALA A 375 7.16 1.01 5.07
N PRO A 376 6.96 1.41 6.34
CA PRO A 376 6.17 2.59 6.68
C PRO A 376 6.90 3.88 6.32
N GLY A 377 6.15 4.96 6.06
CA GLY A 377 6.70 6.31 5.88
C GLY A 377 7.42 6.52 4.55
N GLN A 378 6.97 5.92 3.45
CA GLN A 378 7.57 6.08 2.11
C GLN A 378 7.28 7.44 1.47
N VAL A 379 6.27 8.15 1.96
CA VAL A 379 5.86 9.48 1.51
C VAL A 379 5.88 10.47 2.67
N SER A 380 5.88 11.77 2.41
CA SER A 380 5.85 12.80 3.43
C SER A 380 4.50 13.52 3.49
N TYR A 381 4.15 14.00 4.67
CA TYR A 381 2.93 14.76 4.92
C TYR A 381 3.26 16.14 5.51
N PRO A 382 3.65 17.12 4.68
CA PRO A 382 3.93 18.46 5.16
C PRO A 382 2.76 19.03 5.97
N PRO A 383 3.02 19.75 7.08
CA PRO A 383 1.95 20.38 7.86
C PRO A 383 1.09 21.33 7.02
N PRO A 384 -0.18 21.56 7.39
CA PRO A 384 -1.03 22.51 6.68
C PRO A 384 -0.39 23.89 6.56
N GLY A 385 -0.44 24.47 5.36
CA GLY A 385 0.15 25.78 5.09
C GLY A 385 1.68 25.83 4.94
N HIS A 386 2.37 24.72 5.07
CA HIS A 386 3.81 24.63 4.86
C HIS A 386 4.15 23.98 3.52
N SER A 387 5.25 24.41 2.93
CA SER A 387 5.85 23.75 1.78
C SER A 387 6.59 22.47 2.22
N GLY A 388 6.63 21.48 1.34
CA GLY A 388 7.32 20.22 1.59
C GLY A 388 6.93 19.17 0.55
N TRP A 389 7.74 18.12 0.43
CA TRP A 389 7.49 17.06 -0.55
C TRP A 389 6.10 16.45 -0.39
N GLY A 390 5.37 16.31 -1.49
CA GLY A 390 4.05 15.69 -1.51
C GLY A 390 2.92 16.56 -0.92
N VAL A 391 3.05 17.89 -0.89
CA VAL A 391 2.05 18.79 -0.26
C VAL A 391 0.63 18.59 -0.79
N ALA A 392 0.45 18.33 -2.09
CA ALA A 392 -0.87 18.07 -2.69
C ALA A 392 -1.40 16.69 -2.31
N GLY A 393 -0.54 15.67 -2.28
CA GLY A 393 -0.88 14.33 -1.80
C GLY A 393 -1.33 14.36 -0.33
N ALA A 394 -0.60 15.09 0.52
CA ALA A 394 -0.96 15.30 1.92
C ALA A 394 -2.31 16.03 2.09
N ALA A 395 -2.58 17.04 1.27
CA ALA A 395 -3.88 17.73 1.27
C ALA A 395 -5.03 16.80 0.85
N GLY A 396 -4.80 15.97 -0.18
CA GLY A 396 -5.76 14.94 -0.59
C GLY A 396 -6.03 13.93 0.52
N MET A 397 -5.00 13.50 1.25
CA MET A 397 -5.14 12.60 2.40
C MET A 397 -5.90 13.24 3.57
N ARG A 398 -5.70 14.55 3.82
CA ARG A 398 -6.50 15.28 4.81
C ARG A 398 -7.98 15.28 4.43
N LEU A 399 -8.28 15.58 3.16
CA LEU A 399 -9.67 15.55 2.67
C LEU A 399 -10.29 14.15 2.85
N LEU A 400 -9.58 13.09 2.45
CA LEU A 400 -10.04 11.72 2.64
C LEU A 400 -10.16 11.37 4.13
N GLY A 401 -9.20 11.78 4.96
CA GLY A 401 -9.23 11.58 6.41
C GLY A 401 -10.48 12.18 7.05
N HIS A 402 -10.85 13.41 6.69
CA HIS A 402 -12.10 14.04 7.16
C HIS A 402 -13.36 13.28 6.72
N ILE A 403 -13.40 12.82 5.47
CA ILE A 403 -14.52 12.01 4.95
C ILE A 403 -14.61 10.69 5.75
N PHE A 404 -13.49 10.00 5.95
CA PHE A 404 -13.46 8.75 6.72
C PHE A 404 -13.83 8.97 8.19
N GLN A 405 -13.30 9.99 8.83
CA GLN A 405 -13.59 10.29 10.22
C GLN A 405 -15.09 10.57 10.46
N SER A 406 -15.76 11.24 9.51
CA SER A 406 -17.21 11.45 9.58
C SER A 406 -18.03 10.17 9.47
N MET A 407 -17.46 9.09 8.92
CA MET A 407 -18.13 7.81 8.66
C MET A 407 -17.75 6.71 9.66
N THR A 408 -16.55 6.76 10.26
CA THR A 408 -15.97 5.61 10.98
C THR A 408 -15.43 5.89 12.36
N SER A 409 -15.40 7.10 12.84
CA SER A 409 -14.68 7.49 14.06
C SER A 409 -13.16 7.21 14.07
N VAL A 410 -12.59 6.68 12.98
CA VAL A 410 -11.15 6.46 12.84
C VAL A 410 -10.51 7.68 12.20
N ASP A 411 -9.51 8.26 12.85
CA ASP A 411 -8.77 9.40 12.33
C ASP A 411 -7.67 8.94 11.35
N LEU A 412 -7.92 9.04 10.07
CA LEU A 412 -6.94 8.80 9.00
C LEU A 412 -6.21 10.06 8.55
N SER A 413 -6.33 11.17 9.31
CA SER A 413 -5.60 12.39 8.99
C SER A 413 -4.09 12.15 9.09
N PRO A 414 -3.29 12.58 8.08
CA PRO A 414 -1.84 12.50 8.15
C PRO A 414 -1.25 13.41 9.26
N ASP A 415 -2.04 14.31 9.80
CA ASP A 415 -1.63 15.25 10.87
C ASP A 415 -1.76 14.61 12.27
N ASN A 416 -2.34 13.42 12.40
CA ASN A 416 -2.37 12.74 13.68
C ASN A 416 -0.95 12.35 14.15
N ALA A 417 -0.78 12.25 15.47
CA ALA A 417 0.53 12.09 16.07
C ALA A 417 1.23 10.78 15.65
N PHE A 418 0.48 9.71 15.36
CA PHE A 418 1.06 8.46 14.89
C PHE A 418 1.67 8.62 13.49
N LEU A 419 0.88 9.04 12.49
CA LEU A 419 1.35 9.18 11.10
C LEU A 419 2.48 10.21 10.98
N ALA A 420 2.37 11.35 11.69
CA ALA A 420 3.45 12.34 11.73
C ALA A 420 4.75 11.76 12.32
N SER A 421 4.67 10.87 13.30
CA SER A 421 5.85 10.22 13.87
C SER A 421 6.49 9.19 12.95
N LEU A 422 5.71 8.56 12.06
CA LEU A 422 6.25 7.67 11.02
C LEU A 422 7.09 8.42 10.01
N ASP A 423 6.63 9.58 9.54
CA ASP A 423 7.37 10.43 8.61
C ASP A 423 8.73 10.84 9.19
N ALA A 424 8.76 11.29 10.45
CA ALA A 424 9.98 11.68 11.13
C ALA A 424 11.01 10.53 11.31
N ALA A 425 10.55 9.29 11.41
CA ALA A 425 11.39 8.10 11.66
C ALA A 425 11.59 7.21 10.41
N ALA A 426 10.96 7.52 9.28
CA ALA A 426 10.83 6.67 8.10
C ALA A 426 12.11 5.95 7.65
N PRO A 427 13.28 6.60 7.49
CA PRO A 427 14.49 5.91 7.02
C PRO A 427 14.98 4.81 7.96
N SER A 428 14.61 4.89 9.24
CA SER A 428 15.02 3.92 10.26
C SER A 428 14.02 2.79 10.43
N LEU A 429 12.75 3.03 10.15
CA LEU A 429 11.67 2.07 10.37
C LEU A 429 11.75 0.88 9.42
N VAL A 430 12.04 1.11 8.14
CA VAL A 430 12.21 0.05 7.14
C VAL A 430 13.30 -0.94 7.56
N ALA A 431 14.47 -0.42 7.94
CA ALA A 431 15.56 -1.26 8.42
C ALA A 431 15.23 -1.92 9.76
N ALA A 432 14.51 -1.24 10.66
CA ALA A 432 14.10 -1.80 11.94
C ALA A 432 13.20 -3.02 11.75
N MET A 433 12.25 -2.96 10.81
CA MET A 433 11.36 -4.09 10.53
C MET A 433 12.10 -5.31 10.00
N ALA A 434 13.18 -5.14 9.26
CA ALA A 434 13.98 -6.23 8.73
C ALA A 434 14.98 -6.80 9.76
N CYS A 435 15.37 -6.07 10.81
CA CYS A 435 16.38 -6.47 11.78
C CYS A 435 15.91 -7.59 12.72
N PRO A 436 16.77 -8.57 13.10
CA PRO A 436 16.43 -9.56 14.12
C PRO A 436 16.48 -8.94 15.53
N LEU A 437 15.72 -9.50 16.45
CA LEU A 437 15.82 -9.22 17.89
C LEU A 437 16.67 -10.30 18.55
N PRO A 438 17.83 -9.97 19.15
CA PRO A 438 18.79 -10.98 19.59
C PRO A 438 18.29 -11.93 20.70
N ALA A 439 17.36 -11.46 21.54
CA ALA A 439 16.86 -12.21 22.71
C ALA A 439 15.41 -12.70 22.57
N THR A 440 14.80 -12.54 21.41
CA THR A 440 13.39 -12.79 21.17
C THR A 440 13.19 -13.65 19.93
N HIS A 441 12.48 -14.77 20.06
CA HIS A 441 12.05 -15.55 18.88
C HIS A 441 10.96 -14.79 18.14
N GLN A 442 11.18 -14.54 16.85
CA GLN A 442 10.28 -13.75 16.03
C GLN A 442 9.69 -14.58 14.89
N LEU A 443 8.44 -14.28 14.55
CA LEU A 443 7.79 -14.71 13.31
C LEU A 443 6.98 -13.54 12.74
N ALA A 444 7.10 -13.29 11.44
CA ALA A 444 6.16 -12.43 10.72
C ALA A 444 5.06 -13.28 10.06
N LEU A 445 3.81 -12.86 10.20
CA LEU A 445 2.66 -13.38 9.47
C LEU A 445 2.26 -12.32 8.45
N LEU A 446 2.51 -12.60 7.19
CA LEU A 446 2.25 -11.69 6.08
C LEU A 446 0.88 -12.02 5.48
N PRO A 447 -0.08 -11.12 5.47
CA PRO A 447 -1.34 -11.36 4.82
C PRO A 447 -1.16 -11.36 3.30
N LEU A 448 -1.94 -12.20 2.64
CA LEU A 448 -1.98 -12.24 1.17
C LEU A 448 -2.32 -10.84 0.63
N ALA A 449 -1.54 -10.35 -0.31
CA ALA A 449 -1.71 -9.06 -0.96
C ALA A 449 -1.40 -7.79 -0.12
N ASP A 450 -0.65 -7.91 0.95
CA ASP A 450 0.05 -6.74 1.55
C ASP A 450 1.22 -6.25 0.68
N ALA A 451 1.34 -6.83 -0.48
CA ALA A 451 2.40 -6.63 -1.46
C ALA A 451 2.60 -5.18 -1.93
N THR A 452 1.58 -4.32 -1.84
CA THR A 452 1.73 -2.89 -2.16
C THR A 452 2.66 -2.16 -1.20
N VAL A 453 2.91 -2.73 -0.04
CA VAL A 453 3.68 -2.13 1.05
C VAL A 453 4.92 -2.94 1.38
N THR A 454 4.83 -4.25 1.19
CA THR A 454 6.01 -5.11 1.28
C THR A 454 6.75 -5.01 -0.06
N PRO A 455 7.99 -4.47 -0.07
CA PRO A 455 8.77 -4.42 -1.30
C PRO A 455 9.00 -5.82 -1.87
N LEU A 456 8.99 -5.95 -3.18
CA LEU A 456 9.32 -7.21 -3.85
C LEU A 456 10.68 -7.70 -3.32
N ASN A 457 10.75 -8.97 -2.96
CA ASN A 457 11.92 -9.59 -2.31
C ASN A 457 12.27 -9.00 -0.93
N ALA A 458 11.34 -8.37 -0.23
CA ALA A 458 11.57 -7.99 1.16
C ALA A 458 11.94 -9.24 1.98
N ARG A 459 13.16 -9.27 2.49
CA ARG A 459 13.66 -10.39 3.30
C ARG A 459 13.80 -9.94 4.74
N PHE A 460 13.04 -10.57 5.58
CA PHE A 460 13.22 -10.46 7.02
C PHE A 460 14.42 -11.32 7.44
N SER A 461 15.24 -10.84 8.40
CA SER A 461 16.31 -11.65 9.00
C SER A 461 15.78 -12.70 10.00
N TYR A 462 14.47 -12.92 9.97
CA TYR A 462 13.77 -13.87 10.83
C TYR A 462 12.64 -14.53 10.03
N PRO A 463 12.08 -15.66 10.49
CA PRO A 463 11.05 -16.38 9.75
C PRO A 463 9.84 -15.49 9.43
N ALA A 464 9.32 -15.63 8.21
CA ALA A 464 8.08 -15.00 7.76
C ALA A 464 7.21 -16.06 7.06
N VAL A 465 5.91 -16.03 7.25
CA VAL A 465 4.94 -16.96 6.66
C VAL A 465 3.78 -16.18 6.06
N VAL A 466 3.45 -16.45 4.81
CA VAL A 466 2.27 -15.87 4.16
C VAL A 466 1.02 -16.63 4.61
N VAL A 467 -0.04 -15.89 4.92
CA VAL A 467 -1.33 -16.43 5.35
C VAL A 467 -2.45 -15.92 4.44
N PRO A 468 -3.47 -16.75 4.12
CA PRO A 468 -4.57 -16.36 3.25
C PRO A 468 -5.59 -15.48 4.00
N ALA A 469 -5.16 -14.29 4.40
CA ALA A 469 -5.95 -13.29 5.11
C ALA A 469 -5.63 -11.90 4.56
N PHE A 470 -6.45 -10.92 4.91
CA PHE A 470 -6.20 -9.52 4.59
C PHE A 470 -5.65 -8.76 5.79
N HIS A 471 -5.02 -7.61 5.52
CA HIS A 471 -4.52 -6.71 6.56
C HIS A 471 -5.62 -6.31 7.55
N GLY A 472 -5.29 -6.33 8.84
CA GLY A 472 -6.24 -5.97 9.91
C GLY A 472 -7.23 -7.07 10.28
N GLY A 473 -7.02 -8.31 9.82
CA GLY A 473 -7.91 -9.44 10.10
C GLY A 473 -7.21 -10.72 10.54
N LEU A 474 -5.93 -10.63 10.91
CA LEU A 474 -5.16 -11.81 11.28
C LEU A 474 -5.47 -12.27 12.69
N ILE A 475 -5.50 -11.35 13.65
CA ILE A 475 -5.93 -11.65 15.01
C ILE A 475 -7.45 -11.73 15.02
N GLY A 476 -7.99 -12.91 15.26
CA GLY A 476 -9.42 -13.25 15.15
C GLY A 476 -9.72 -14.23 14.01
N SER A 477 -8.74 -14.49 13.14
CA SER A 477 -8.84 -15.57 12.14
C SER A 477 -8.45 -16.92 12.77
N PRO A 478 -9.33 -17.94 12.78
CA PRO A 478 -9.03 -19.23 13.41
C PRO A 478 -7.81 -19.96 12.82
N SER A 479 -7.49 -19.71 11.55
CA SER A 479 -6.29 -20.27 10.90
C SER A 479 -5.03 -19.61 11.42
N THR A 480 -5.03 -18.29 11.52
CA THR A 480 -3.90 -17.50 12.02
C THR A 480 -3.67 -17.75 13.51
N GLU A 481 -4.73 -17.77 14.31
CA GLU A 481 -4.64 -18.04 15.76
C GLU A 481 -4.01 -19.40 16.05
N ARG A 482 -4.31 -20.43 15.27
CA ARG A 482 -3.64 -21.75 15.39
C ARG A 482 -2.14 -21.67 15.06
N ILE A 483 -1.75 -20.84 14.10
CA ILE A 483 -0.34 -20.60 13.78
C ILE A 483 0.33 -19.89 14.95
N VAL A 484 -0.30 -18.84 15.48
CA VAL A 484 0.18 -18.07 16.65
C VAL A 484 0.39 -19.01 17.84
N ALA A 485 -0.59 -19.82 18.18
CA ALA A 485 -0.51 -20.77 19.27
C ALA A 485 0.70 -21.72 19.13
N ARG A 486 0.86 -22.34 17.96
CA ARG A 486 1.98 -23.26 17.69
C ARG A 486 3.34 -22.58 17.83
N VAL A 487 3.48 -21.34 17.35
CA VAL A 487 4.73 -20.57 17.44
C VAL A 487 5.05 -20.25 18.91
N ILE A 488 4.04 -19.83 19.67
CA ILE A 488 4.19 -19.52 21.10
C ILE A 488 4.54 -20.78 21.89
N GLU A 489 4.01 -21.94 21.52
CA GLU A 489 4.35 -23.24 22.10
C GLU A 489 5.76 -23.76 21.67
N GLY A 490 6.41 -23.10 20.71
CA GLY A 490 7.77 -23.45 20.27
C GLY A 490 7.84 -24.35 19.06
N HIS A 491 6.72 -24.54 18.38
CA HIS A 491 6.67 -25.32 17.14
C HIS A 491 7.08 -24.48 15.93
N THR A 492 7.73 -25.11 14.98
CA THR A 492 8.00 -24.51 13.67
C THR A 492 6.74 -24.51 12.81
N VAL A 493 6.55 -23.44 12.06
CA VAL A 493 5.47 -23.33 11.07
C VAL A 493 6.05 -23.53 9.68
N ARG A 494 5.39 -24.35 8.88
CA ARG A 494 5.77 -24.57 7.47
C ARG A 494 5.00 -23.60 6.60
N HIS A 495 5.65 -23.14 5.52
CA HIS A 495 4.99 -22.40 4.45
C HIS A 495 4.00 -23.30 3.72
N ASP A 496 2.83 -22.78 3.41
CA ASP A 496 1.97 -23.34 2.38
C ASP A 496 2.50 -22.87 1.02
N ALA A 497 2.99 -23.81 0.23
CA ALA A 497 3.63 -23.50 -1.05
C ALA A 497 2.66 -22.87 -2.06
N VAL A 498 1.37 -23.19 -2.00
CA VAL A 498 0.36 -22.62 -2.91
C VAL A 498 0.09 -21.15 -2.52
N VAL A 499 -0.05 -20.87 -1.23
CA VAL A 499 -0.26 -19.50 -0.73
C VAL A 499 0.97 -18.64 -0.99
N ALA A 500 2.18 -19.18 -0.78
CA ALA A 500 3.42 -18.48 -1.08
C ALA A 500 3.55 -18.14 -2.58
N ALA A 501 3.26 -19.09 -3.46
CA ALA A 501 3.29 -18.87 -4.91
C ALA A 501 2.23 -17.85 -5.36
N ALA A 502 1.05 -17.84 -4.74
CA ALA A 502 0.02 -16.82 -5.01
C ALA A 502 0.50 -15.42 -4.58
N GLU A 503 1.16 -15.32 -3.42
CA GLU A 503 1.73 -14.05 -2.95
C GLU A 503 2.82 -13.55 -3.89
N ASP A 504 3.75 -14.40 -4.34
CA ASP A 504 4.80 -14.02 -5.28
C ASP A 504 4.21 -13.40 -6.57
N VAL A 505 3.11 -13.96 -7.08
CA VAL A 505 2.42 -13.44 -8.27
C VAL A 505 1.76 -12.08 -7.97
N ILE A 506 1.08 -11.95 -6.82
CA ILE A 506 0.42 -10.71 -6.41
C ILE A 506 1.45 -9.62 -6.14
N GLU A 507 2.53 -9.97 -5.46
CA GLU A 507 3.64 -9.05 -5.17
C GLU A 507 4.30 -8.54 -6.45
N ALA A 508 4.57 -9.43 -7.40
CA ALA A 508 5.08 -9.07 -8.71
C ALA A 508 4.11 -8.13 -9.45
N ALA A 509 2.82 -8.45 -9.49
CA ALA A 509 1.80 -7.61 -10.12
C ALA A 509 1.67 -6.24 -9.43
N SER A 510 1.79 -6.19 -8.11
CA SER A 510 1.69 -4.95 -7.33
C SER A 510 2.78 -3.93 -7.64
N SER A 511 3.92 -4.38 -8.18
CA SER A 511 5.02 -3.50 -8.61
C SER A 511 4.59 -2.47 -9.67
N ALA A 512 3.54 -2.78 -10.44
CA ALA A 512 2.92 -1.86 -11.40
C ALA A 512 2.18 -0.68 -10.73
N TRP A 513 1.85 -0.79 -9.44
CA TRP A 513 0.94 0.13 -8.73
C TRP A 513 1.61 0.90 -7.61
N ARG A 514 2.90 0.71 -7.38
CA ARG A 514 3.65 1.39 -6.32
C ARG A 514 3.69 2.90 -6.52
N VAL A 515 3.76 3.60 -5.40
CA VAL A 515 4.04 5.04 -5.36
C VAL A 515 5.55 5.21 -5.21
N PRO A 516 6.17 6.17 -5.90
CA PRO A 516 7.58 6.49 -5.73
C PRO A 516 7.93 6.86 -4.28
N ASN A 517 9.05 6.37 -3.79
CA ASN A 517 9.53 6.71 -2.45
C ASN A 517 10.30 8.02 -2.47
N LEU A 518 10.14 8.86 -1.46
CA LEU A 518 10.93 10.10 -1.33
C LEU A 518 12.42 9.83 -1.14
N VAL A 519 12.75 8.81 -0.37
CA VAL A 519 14.14 8.40 -0.18
C VAL A 519 14.39 7.21 -1.08
N PRO A 520 15.36 7.31 -2.01
CA PRO A 520 15.82 6.15 -2.75
C PRO A 520 16.26 5.09 -1.73
N SER A 521 15.43 4.12 -1.51
CA SER A 521 15.78 2.96 -0.68
C SER A 521 15.72 1.75 -1.59
N ASP A 522 16.87 1.27 -2.00
CA ASP A 522 16.97 -0.13 -2.34
C ASP A 522 16.65 -0.88 -1.05
N TYR A 523 15.48 -1.48 -1.02
CA TYR A 523 15.23 -2.47 0.03
C TYR A 523 16.29 -3.54 -0.19
N PRO A 524 17.23 -3.74 0.74
CA PRO A 524 18.30 -4.69 0.51
C PRO A 524 17.63 -6.04 0.26
N GLY A 525 17.88 -6.63 -0.90
CA GLY A 525 17.45 -8.01 -1.20
C GLY A 525 18.09 -9.02 -0.25
N GLU A 526 18.97 -8.55 0.64
CA GLU A 526 19.61 -9.31 1.71
C GLU A 526 19.24 -8.70 3.07
N PRO A 527 19.10 -9.52 4.10
CA PRO A 527 18.90 -9.05 5.46
C PRO A 527 19.99 -8.04 5.87
N PRO A 528 19.61 -6.94 6.53
CA PRO A 528 20.58 -5.92 6.93
C PRO A 528 21.65 -6.53 7.85
N PRO A 529 22.94 -6.20 7.65
CA PRO A 529 24.01 -6.68 8.51
C PRO A 529 23.81 -6.21 9.95
N SER A 530 24.34 -6.97 10.91
CA SER A 530 24.19 -6.66 12.34
C SER A 530 24.75 -5.30 12.76
N SER A 531 25.71 -4.75 12.03
CA SER A 531 26.19 -3.36 12.21
C SER A 531 25.10 -2.34 11.91
N THR A 532 24.36 -2.51 10.81
CA THR A 532 23.21 -1.68 10.43
C THR A 532 22.12 -1.78 11.49
N CYS A 533 21.77 -2.97 11.95
CA CYS A 533 20.75 -3.15 12.99
C CYS A 533 21.14 -2.47 14.31
N ARG A 534 22.43 -2.51 14.70
CA ARG A 534 22.90 -1.76 15.87
C ARG A 534 22.82 -0.25 15.66
N ALA A 535 23.13 0.25 14.46
CA ALA A 535 23.01 1.67 14.15
C ALA A 535 21.54 2.13 14.20
N VAL A 536 20.62 1.35 13.62
CA VAL A 536 19.18 1.59 13.68
C VAL A 536 18.69 1.61 15.12
N ALA A 537 19.04 0.63 15.94
CA ALA A 537 18.67 0.59 17.35
C ALA A 537 19.15 1.83 18.13
N ARG A 538 20.37 2.32 17.85
CA ARG A 538 20.85 3.58 18.44
C ARG A 538 20.04 4.79 17.99
N ARG A 539 19.70 4.86 16.70
CA ARG A 539 18.90 5.96 16.14
C ARG A 539 17.48 5.96 16.70
N LEU A 540 16.84 4.81 16.81
CA LEU A 540 15.52 4.69 17.45
C LEU A 540 15.56 5.19 18.90
N ARG A 541 16.58 4.83 19.66
CA ARG A 541 16.79 5.37 21.03
C ARG A 541 16.94 6.90 21.04
N ALA A 542 17.70 7.45 20.10
CA ALA A 542 17.90 8.90 20.00
C ALA A 542 16.60 9.66 19.63
N LEU A 543 15.68 8.99 18.92
CA LEU A 543 14.35 9.51 18.63
C LEU A 543 13.35 9.38 19.80
N GLY A 544 13.81 8.91 20.96
CA GLY A 544 12.96 8.71 22.13
C GLY A 544 12.07 7.46 22.06
N LEU A 545 12.39 6.54 21.15
CA LEU A 545 11.72 5.25 20.98
C LEU A 545 12.20 4.19 21.99
N ALA A 546 13.01 4.56 22.98
CA ALA A 546 13.38 3.69 24.09
C ALA A 546 12.81 4.26 25.40
N GLY A 547 12.26 3.40 26.23
CA GLY A 547 11.93 3.76 27.58
C GLY A 547 13.18 4.24 28.30
N VAL A 548 13.16 5.43 28.86
CA VAL A 548 14.15 5.84 29.86
C VAL A 548 13.87 4.98 31.08
N SER A 549 14.73 4.00 31.34
CA SER A 549 14.68 3.25 32.58
C SER A 549 14.85 4.23 33.74
N GLY A 550 13.74 4.59 34.40
CA GLY A 550 13.76 5.44 35.57
C GLY A 550 12.95 6.75 35.52
N ALA A 551 12.14 7.02 34.48
CA ALA A 551 11.27 8.19 34.51
C ALA A 551 9.97 7.88 35.29
N PRO A 552 9.52 8.78 36.22
CA PRO A 552 8.24 8.63 36.89
C PRO A 552 7.09 8.69 35.89
N ALA A 553 5.98 8.02 36.21
CA ALA A 553 4.77 8.04 35.42
C ALA A 553 4.33 9.50 35.19
N PRO A 554 3.84 9.86 34.00
CA PRO A 554 3.27 11.18 33.80
C PRO A 554 2.07 11.36 34.73
N ASP A 555 2.07 12.45 35.49
CA ASP A 555 0.94 12.86 36.29
C ASP A 555 -0.30 12.90 35.43
N GLY A 556 -1.33 12.15 35.80
CA GLY A 556 -2.62 12.17 35.15
C GLY A 556 -3.34 13.51 35.38
N PRO A 557 -4.32 13.85 34.51
CA PRO A 557 -5.15 15.03 34.71
C PRO A 557 -6.03 14.91 35.93
#